data_649fc9f4262664e68a0a0d1b573c87f5
#
_entry.id   649fc9f4262664e68a0a0d1b573c87f5
#
_cell.length_a   1.000
_cell.length_b   1.000
_cell.length_c   1.000
_cell.angle_alpha   90.00
_cell.angle_beta   90.00
_cell.angle_gamma   90.00
#
_symmetry.space_group_name_H-M   'P 1'
#
loop_
_entity.id
_entity.type
_entity.pdbx_description
1 polymer ?
#
loop_
_entity_poly.entity_id
_entity_poly.type
_entity_poly.pdbx_seq_one_letter_code
_entity_poly.pdbx_strand_id
1 'polypeptide(L)'
;MKEKNSYIGGLIHGVTSLLTGMKTTMTVFCRRKTTEQYPENRSTLKLSDRFRGTLTMPHNDKNEHRCVACGLCQMACPNDTIKVTGEMVETEDGKKKKILVKYEYDLGSCMFCQLCVNACPHDAITFDQDFEHAVFDRTKLVMTLNRPGSHVRSEEHTSELQSLV
;
A
#
# COMPACT_ATOMS: atom_id res chain seq x y z
N MET A 1 -58.59 -5.75 -12.31
CA MET A 1 -59.36 -5.47 -11.08
C MET A 1 -59.12 -4.01 -10.73
N LYS A 2 -60.11 -3.12 -10.91
CA LYS A 2 -60.03 -1.71 -10.54
C LYS A 2 -60.30 -1.61 -9.03
N GLU A 3 -59.29 -1.39 -8.23
CA GLU A 3 -59.50 -0.98 -6.85
C GLU A 3 -60.21 0.38 -6.85
N LYS A 4 -61.39 0.39 -6.28
CA LYS A 4 -62.07 1.63 -5.90
C LYS A 4 -61.27 2.23 -4.71
N ASN A 5 -60.20 2.95 -5.00
CA ASN A 5 -59.54 3.73 -4.00
C ASN A 5 -60.49 4.85 -3.55
N SER A 6 -61.16 4.63 -2.43
CA SER A 6 -61.86 5.71 -1.74
C SER A 6 -60.87 6.82 -1.46
N TYR A 7 -61.23 8.08 -1.72
CA TYR A 7 -60.38 9.26 -1.47
C TYR A 7 -59.75 9.22 -0.09
N ILE A 8 -60.50 8.83 0.93
CA ILE A 8 -60.05 8.67 2.31
C ILE A 8 -58.99 7.56 2.44
N GLY A 9 -59.17 6.43 1.76
CA GLY A 9 -58.19 5.33 1.72
C GLY A 9 -56.86 5.76 1.10
N GLY A 10 -56.90 6.52 0.02
CA GLY A 10 -55.71 7.10 -0.61
C GLY A 10 -54.98 8.09 0.30
N LEU A 11 -55.72 8.92 1.02
CA LEU A 11 -55.14 9.87 2.00
C LEU A 11 -54.45 9.14 3.15
N ILE A 12 -55.12 8.14 3.74
CA ILE A 12 -54.55 7.34 4.84
C ILE A 12 -53.30 6.61 4.38
N HIS A 13 -53.31 6.03 3.19
CA HIS A 13 -52.15 5.37 2.61
C HIS A 13 -50.98 6.35 2.40
N GLY A 14 -51.24 7.56 1.92
CA GLY A 14 -50.23 8.60 1.75
C GLY A 14 -49.60 9.01 3.07
N VAL A 15 -50.42 9.24 4.11
CA VAL A 15 -49.96 9.61 5.45
C VAL A 15 -49.13 8.48 6.08
N THR A 16 -49.58 7.23 6.01
CA THR A 16 -48.85 6.07 6.55
C THR A 16 -47.51 5.85 5.84
N SER A 17 -47.47 6.02 4.51
CA SER A 17 -46.22 5.95 3.73
C SER A 17 -45.22 7.01 4.17
N LEU A 18 -45.69 8.25 4.36
CA LEU A 18 -44.87 9.36 4.82
C LEU A 18 -44.33 9.10 6.23
N LEU A 19 -45.18 8.64 7.14
CA LEU A 19 -44.77 8.30 8.52
C LEU A 19 -43.73 7.15 8.54
N THR A 20 -43.89 6.16 7.65
CA THR A 20 -42.96 5.06 7.51
C THR A 20 -41.60 5.56 7.00
N GLY A 21 -41.57 6.44 6.02
CA GLY A 21 -40.36 7.09 5.55
C GLY A 21 -39.65 7.89 6.65
N MET A 22 -40.41 8.70 7.40
CA MET A 22 -39.89 9.47 8.53
C MET A 22 -39.32 8.56 9.65
N LYS A 23 -39.99 7.45 9.96
CA LYS A 23 -39.49 6.45 10.91
C LYS A 23 -38.15 5.86 10.48
N THR A 24 -38.02 5.56 9.20
CA THR A 24 -36.77 5.01 8.65
C THR A 24 -35.63 6.02 8.76
N THR A 25 -35.86 7.26 8.35
CA THR A 25 -34.82 8.32 8.45
C THR A 25 -34.43 8.59 9.89
N MET A 26 -35.39 8.63 10.82
CA MET A 26 -35.13 8.81 12.24
C MET A 26 -34.33 7.65 12.83
N THR A 27 -34.64 6.43 12.44
CA THR A 27 -33.88 5.24 12.87
C THR A 27 -32.43 5.33 12.39
N VAL A 28 -32.18 5.74 11.14
CA VAL A 28 -30.83 5.93 10.61
C VAL A 28 -30.10 7.08 11.31
N PHE A 29 -30.81 8.18 11.60
CA PHE A 29 -30.25 9.31 12.31
C PHE A 29 -29.75 8.97 13.73
N CYS A 30 -30.47 8.10 14.43
CA CYS A 30 -30.09 7.65 15.77
C CYS A 30 -29.04 6.53 15.77
N ARG A 31 -28.64 5.97 14.61
CA ARG A 31 -27.59 4.97 14.54
C ARG A 31 -26.22 5.58 14.85
N ARG A 32 -25.33 4.73 15.41
CA ARG A 32 -23.94 5.11 15.59
C ARG A 32 -23.32 5.50 14.24
N LYS A 33 -22.61 6.62 14.21
CA LYS A 33 -21.89 7.07 13.02
C LYS A 33 -20.85 6.04 12.62
N THR A 34 -20.79 5.71 11.33
CA THR A 34 -19.80 4.81 10.72
C THR A 34 -18.66 5.56 10.05
N THR A 35 -18.85 6.88 9.85
CA THR A 35 -17.82 7.75 9.25
C THR A 35 -16.68 7.99 10.23
N GLU A 36 -15.48 7.86 9.73
CA GLU A 36 -14.27 8.22 10.45
C GLU A 36 -13.96 9.70 10.24
N GLN A 37 -13.57 10.39 11.31
CA GLN A 37 -13.24 11.81 11.26
C GLN A 37 -11.72 11.96 11.20
N TYR A 38 -11.20 11.99 9.98
CA TYR A 38 -9.82 12.32 9.74
C TYR A 38 -9.66 13.85 9.59
N PRO A 39 -8.66 14.53 10.18
CA PRO A 39 -7.45 13.96 10.83
C PRO A 39 -7.56 13.70 12.35
N GLU A 40 -8.70 13.92 13.01
CA GLU A 40 -8.84 13.81 14.46
C GLU A 40 -8.56 12.40 14.99
N ASN A 41 -8.90 11.37 14.20
CA ASN A 41 -8.67 9.95 14.55
C ASN A 41 -7.32 9.39 14.11
N ARG A 42 -6.37 10.22 13.68
CA ARG A 42 -5.07 9.80 13.13
C ARG A 42 -4.33 8.78 14.00
N SER A 43 -4.35 8.97 15.33
CA SER A 43 -3.68 8.07 16.28
C SER A 43 -4.39 6.73 16.49
N THR A 44 -5.68 6.64 16.16
CA THR A 44 -6.53 5.45 16.37
C THR A 44 -6.93 4.78 15.05
N LEU A 45 -6.56 5.38 13.93
CA LEU A 45 -6.87 4.88 12.59
C LEU A 45 -6.21 3.52 12.37
N LYS A 46 -7.03 2.51 12.07
CA LYS A 46 -6.57 1.18 11.70
C LYS A 46 -6.81 0.96 10.22
N LEU A 47 -5.74 0.95 9.46
CA LEU A 47 -5.78 0.58 8.05
C LEU A 47 -5.85 -0.94 7.90
N SER A 48 -6.37 -1.42 6.80
CA SER A 48 -6.38 -2.86 6.52
C SER A 48 -4.95 -3.37 6.26
N ASP A 49 -4.68 -4.65 6.55
CA ASP A 49 -3.36 -5.27 6.32
C ASP A 49 -2.95 -5.26 4.83
N ARG A 50 -3.93 -5.12 3.93
CA ARG A 50 -3.71 -5.03 2.49
C ARG A 50 -3.57 -3.60 1.98
N PHE A 51 -3.54 -2.62 2.87
CA PHE A 51 -3.35 -1.23 2.47
C PHE A 51 -1.95 -1.03 1.87
N ARG A 52 -1.88 -0.25 0.81
CA ARG A 52 -0.65 0.03 0.07
C ARG A 52 -0.36 1.52 0.15
N GLY A 53 0.43 1.89 1.13
CA GLY A 53 0.90 3.25 1.30
C GLY A 53 2.19 3.50 0.51
N THR A 54 3.29 3.76 1.19
CA THR A 54 4.60 3.99 0.56
C THR A 54 5.33 2.67 0.31
N LEU A 55 6.01 2.56 -0.83
CA LEU A 55 6.97 1.47 -1.05
C LEU A 55 8.20 1.71 -0.17
N THR A 56 8.57 0.71 0.61
CA THR A 56 9.71 0.76 1.54
C THR A 56 10.63 -0.43 1.32
N MET A 57 11.89 -0.24 1.69
CA MET A 57 12.90 -1.31 1.75
C MET A 57 13.20 -1.58 3.22
N PRO A 58 12.73 -2.69 3.80
CA PRO A 58 13.04 -3.03 5.18
C PRO A 58 14.54 -3.23 5.40
N HIS A 59 15.07 -2.61 6.45
CA HIS A 59 16.46 -2.77 6.89
C HIS A 59 16.47 -3.35 8.30
N ASN A 60 17.41 -4.24 8.55
CA ASN A 60 17.65 -4.76 9.89
C ASN A 60 18.36 -3.70 10.78
N ASP A 61 18.49 -3.98 12.08
CA ASP A 61 19.19 -3.12 13.04
C ASP A 61 20.67 -2.89 12.65
N LYS A 62 21.26 -3.81 11.89
CA LYS A 62 22.60 -3.71 11.32
C LYS A 62 22.68 -2.94 10.00
N ASN A 63 21.60 -2.27 9.60
CA ASN A 63 21.47 -1.56 8.31
C ASN A 63 21.64 -2.46 7.07
N GLU A 64 21.24 -3.73 7.17
CA GLU A 64 21.28 -4.68 6.06
C GLU A 64 19.92 -4.75 5.36
N HIS A 65 19.95 -4.86 4.04
CA HIS A 65 18.77 -5.08 3.20
C HIS A 65 18.87 -6.38 2.40
N ARG A 66 17.74 -6.87 1.85
CA ARG A 66 17.70 -8.10 1.05
C ARG A 66 17.89 -7.88 -0.45
N CYS A 67 17.97 -6.64 -0.92
CA CYS A 67 18.03 -6.31 -2.34
C CYS A 67 19.39 -6.63 -2.93
N VAL A 68 19.42 -7.45 -3.98
CA VAL A 68 20.62 -7.84 -4.75
C VAL A 68 20.76 -7.05 -6.06
N ALA A 69 20.02 -5.95 -6.22
CA ALA A 69 20.04 -5.11 -7.42
C ALA A 69 19.77 -5.85 -8.74
N CYS A 70 18.93 -6.89 -8.74
CA CYS A 70 18.61 -7.68 -9.94
C CYS A 70 17.79 -6.91 -11.01
N GLY A 71 17.08 -5.85 -10.62
CA GLY A 71 16.29 -5.01 -11.55
C GLY A 71 14.92 -5.58 -11.95
N LEU A 72 14.48 -6.74 -11.44
CA LEU A 72 13.20 -7.34 -11.78
C LEU A 72 12.00 -6.45 -11.41
N CYS A 73 12.07 -5.75 -10.26
CA CYS A 73 11.05 -4.79 -9.83
C CYS A 73 10.93 -3.59 -10.79
N GLN A 74 12.04 -3.12 -11.36
CA GLN A 74 12.05 -2.07 -12.36
C GLN A 74 11.37 -2.53 -13.65
N MET A 75 11.69 -3.73 -14.14
CA MET A 75 11.07 -4.30 -15.36
C MET A 75 9.58 -4.61 -15.17
N ALA A 76 9.15 -4.96 -13.96
CA ALA A 76 7.76 -5.26 -13.66
C ALA A 76 6.90 -4.00 -13.48
N CYS A 77 7.50 -2.81 -13.38
CA CYS A 77 6.78 -1.58 -13.17
C CYS A 77 6.21 -1.02 -14.48
N PRO A 78 4.88 -0.92 -14.66
CA PRO A 78 4.30 -0.42 -15.90
C PRO A 78 4.53 1.08 -16.13
N ASN A 79 4.78 1.85 -15.07
CA ASN A 79 4.99 3.29 -15.12
C ASN A 79 6.46 3.71 -14.98
N ASP A 80 7.38 2.76 -14.96
CA ASP A 80 8.82 3.01 -14.84
C ASP A 80 9.21 3.91 -13.64
N THR A 81 8.48 3.74 -12.52
CA THR A 81 8.65 4.54 -11.28
C THR A 81 9.85 4.12 -10.44
N ILE A 82 10.47 2.99 -10.77
CA ILE A 82 11.58 2.40 -10.02
C ILE A 82 12.83 2.40 -10.88
N LYS A 83 13.93 2.93 -10.34
CA LYS A 83 15.26 2.88 -10.96
C LYS A 83 16.24 2.24 -9.99
N VAL A 84 16.83 1.14 -10.42
CA VAL A 84 17.80 0.37 -9.64
C VAL A 84 19.18 0.52 -10.23
N THR A 85 20.07 1.22 -9.54
CA THR A 85 21.48 1.37 -9.92
C THR A 85 22.32 0.42 -9.06
N GLY A 86 23.02 -0.49 -9.72
CA GLY A 86 23.92 -1.44 -9.05
C GLY A 86 25.27 -1.48 -9.72
N GLU A 87 26.32 -1.66 -8.93
CA GLU A 87 27.70 -1.80 -9.39
C GLU A 87 28.18 -3.25 -9.23
N MET A 88 29.06 -3.69 -10.12
CA MET A 88 29.73 -4.97 -10.03
C MET A 88 30.98 -4.82 -9.18
N VAL A 89 31.01 -5.50 -8.05
CA VAL A 89 32.21 -5.54 -7.18
C VAL A 89 32.77 -6.93 -7.19
N GLU A 90 34.09 -7.04 -7.35
CA GLU A 90 34.80 -8.32 -7.21
C GLU A 90 35.02 -8.59 -5.72
N THR A 91 34.46 -9.72 -5.26
CA THR A 91 34.67 -10.19 -3.89
C THR A 91 36.04 -10.88 -3.81
N GLU A 92 36.67 -10.93 -2.62
CA GLU A 92 37.94 -11.57 -2.37
C GLU A 92 38.03 -13.03 -2.89
N ASP A 93 36.88 -13.68 -3.05
CA ASP A 93 36.73 -15.03 -3.65
C ASP A 93 36.76 -15.05 -5.18
N GLY A 94 37.07 -13.93 -5.85
CA GLY A 94 37.07 -13.82 -7.32
C GLY A 94 35.69 -13.90 -7.99
N LYS A 95 34.60 -13.88 -7.22
CA LYS A 95 33.22 -13.86 -7.73
C LYS A 95 32.74 -12.41 -7.91
N LYS A 96 32.18 -12.11 -9.08
CA LYS A 96 31.55 -10.83 -9.35
C LYS A 96 30.17 -10.80 -8.69
N LYS A 97 29.99 -9.93 -7.70
CA LYS A 97 28.71 -9.71 -7.03
C LYS A 97 28.16 -8.32 -7.38
N LYS A 98 26.88 -8.24 -7.73
CA LYS A 98 26.22 -6.96 -7.98
C LYS A 98 25.77 -6.37 -6.64
N ILE A 99 26.17 -5.16 -6.34
CA ILE A 99 25.82 -4.42 -5.11
C ILE A 99 24.89 -3.29 -5.47
N LEU A 100 23.86 -3.06 -4.65
CA LEU A 100 22.94 -1.94 -4.79
C LEU A 100 23.64 -0.65 -4.38
N VAL A 101 23.74 0.30 -5.29
CA VAL A 101 24.24 1.65 -5.03
C VAL A 101 23.10 2.59 -4.70
N LYS A 102 22.07 2.61 -5.54
CA LYS A 102 20.93 3.50 -5.38
C LYS A 102 19.64 2.83 -5.83
N TYR A 103 18.60 2.98 -5.03
CA TYR A 103 17.23 2.57 -5.35
C TYR A 103 16.34 3.79 -5.33
N GLU A 104 16.03 4.33 -6.49
CA GLU A 104 15.14 5.48 -6.64
C GLU A 104 13.71 5.02 -6.89
N TYR A 105 12.77 5.66 -6.22
CA TYR A 105 11.34 5.40 -6.33
C TYR A 105 10.56 6.71 -6.47
N ASP A 106 9.85 6.88 -7.57
CA ASP A 106 8.95 8.00 -7.80
C ASP A 106 7.53 7.65 -7.32
N LEU A 107 7.21 8.07 -6.09
CA LEU A 107 5.89 7.92 -5.51
C LEU A 107 4.81 8.67 -6.32
N GLY A 108 5.16 9.82 -6.90
CA GLY A 108 4.21 10.68 -7.62
C GLY A 108 3.65 10.07 -8.91
N SER A 109 4.32 9.05 -9.46
CA SER A 109 3.88 8.32 -10.65
C SER A 109 3.47 6.88 -10.36
N CYS A 110 3.54 6.43 -9.09
CA CYS A 110 3.23 5.08 -8.69
C CYS A 110 1.71 4.81 -8.69
N MET A 111 1.29 3.67 -9.22
CA MET A 111 -0.10 3.19 -9.23
C MET A 111 -0.44 2.27 -8.05
N PHE A 112 0.47 2.03 -7.13
CA PHE A 112 0.30 1.13 -5.98
C PHE A 112 -0.22 -0.28 -6.36
N CYS A 113 0.15 -0.77 -7.54
CA CYS A 113 -0.33 -2.05 -8.10
C CYS A 113 0.29 -3.29 -7.46
N GLN A 114 1.41 -3.14 -6.72
CA GLN A 114 2.14 -4.23 -6.05
C GLN A 114 2.90 -5.18 -6.98
N LEU A 115 2.93 -4.96 -8.29
CA LEU A 115 3.65 -5.84 -9.24
C LEU A 115 5.15 -5.92 -8.92
N CYS A 116 5.78 -4.81 -8.51
CA CYS A 116 7.20 -4.76 -8.12
C CYS A 116 7.51 -5.64 -6.88
N VAL A 117 6.60 -5.67 -5.91
CA VAL A 117 6.74 -6.51 -4.70
C VAL A 117 6.59 -7.99 -5.09
N ASN A 118 5.56 -8.33 -5.89
CA ASN A 118 5.32 -9.70 -6.33
C ASN A 118 6.44 -10.22 -7.25
N ALA A 119 7.11 -9.35 -7.99
CA ALA A 119 8.23 -9.70 -8.86
C ALA A 119 9.56 -9.85 -8.12
N CYS A 120 9.64 -9.48 -6.85
CA CYS A 120 10.87 -9.53 -6.07
C CYS A 120 11.08 -10.94 -5.47
N PRO A 121 12.08 -11.72 -5.90
CA PRO A 121 12.30 -13.07 -5.37
C PRO A 121 12.93 -13.08 -3.96
N HIS A 122 13.39 -11.91 -3.49
CA HIS A 122 14.07 -11.78 -2.19
C HIS A 122 13.22 -11.08 -1.14
N ASP A 123 11.96 -10.75 -1.42
CA ASP A 123 11.08 -9.95 -0.55
C ASP A 123 11.80 -8.71 0.02
N ALA A 124 12.57 -8.05 -0.86
CA ALA A 124 13.41 -6.92 -0.47
C ALA A 124 12.65 -5.60 -0.34
N ILE A 125 11.44 -5.52 -0.88
CA ILE A 125 10.58 -4.34 -0.87
C ILE A 125 9.17 -4.73 -0.45
N THR A 126 8.51 -3.83 0.28
CA THR A 126 7.14 -4.00 0.74
C THR A 126 6.43 -2.65 0.78
N PHE A 127 5.08 -2.66 0.82
CA PHE A 127 4.31 -1.45 1.05
C PHE A 127 4.09 -1.25 2.56
N ASP A 128 4.29 -0.02 3.00
CA ASP A 128 3.97 0.45 4.34
C ASP A 128 2.54 0.99 4.39
N GLN A 129 2.08 1.37 5.58
CA GLN A 129 0.76 1.97 5.80
C GLN A 129 0.78 3.50 5.81
N ASP A 130 1.93 4.13 5.52
CA ASP A 130 2.03 5.59 5.39
C ASP A 130 1.36 6.06 4.10
N PHE A 131 0.41 6.99 4.21
CA PHE A 131 -0.37 7.54 3.09
C PHE A 131 -0.34 9.07 3.03
N GLU A 132 0.36 9.73 3.94
CA GLU A 132 0.39 11.18 3.99
C GLU A 132 1.53 11.75 3.15
N HIS A 133 1.29 11.90 1.85
CA HIS A 133 2.30 12.27 0.86
C HIS A 133 2.12 13.67 0.29
N ALA A 134 1.36 14.55 0.98
CA ALA A 134 1.16 15.91 0.52
C ALA A 134 2.45 16.74 0.62
N VAL A 135 2.97 17.18 -0.51
CA VAL A 135 4.19 17.99 -0.60
C VAL A 135 3.99 19.15 -1.56
N PHE A 136 4.69 20.26 -1.36
CA PHE A 136 4.63 21.43 -2.25
C PHE A 136 5.38 21.19 -3.58
N ASP A 137 6.47 20.43 -3.54
CA ASP A 137 7.32 20.17 -4.69
C ASP A 137 7.32 18.69 -5.03
N ARG A 138 7.01 18.36 -6.27
CA ARG A 138 6.99 17.00 -6.79
C ARG A 138 8.33 16.28 -6.64
N THR A 139 9.43 16.97 -6.67
CA THR A 139 10.77 16.36 -6.52
C THR A 139 10.94 15.63 -5.19
N LYS A 140 10.21 16.05 -4.16
CA LYS A 140 10.20 15.39 -2.84
C LYS A 140 9.50 14.04 -2.84
N LEU A 141 8.73 13.72 -3.88
CA LEU A 141 8.10 12.41 -4.05
C LEU A 141 9.05 11.39 -4.68
N VAL A 142 10.21 11.82 -5.17
CA VAL A 142 11.28 10.92 -5.61
C VAL A 142 12.13 10.58 -4.39
N MET A 143 11.99 9.35 -3.93
CA MET A 143 12.63 8.87 -2.70
C MET A 143 13.75 7.87 -3.02
N THR A 144 14.78 7.88 -2.19
CA THR A 144 15.82 6.85 -2.20
C THR A 144 15.51 5.87 -1.07
N LEU A 145 15.24 4.61 -1.42
CA LEU A 145 14.77 3.61 -0.45
C LEU A 145 15.93 2.96 0.33
N ASN A 146 17.12 2.87 -0.25
CA ASN A 146 18.27 2.34 0.43
C ASN A 146 18.86 3.41 1.38
N ARG A 147 19.17 3.02 2.61
CA ARG A 147 19.80 3.90 3.60
C ARG A 147 21.29 4.10 3.26
N PRO A 148 21.86 5.27 3.58
CA PRO A 148 23.29 5.48 3.42
C PRO A 148 24.10 4.43 4.20
N GLY A 149 25.12 3.83 3.56
CA GLY A 149 25.94 2.78 4.17
C GLY A 149 25.26 1.44 4.35
N SER A 150 24.07 1.24 3.76
CA SER A 150 23.39 -0.06 3.79
C SER A 150 24.08 -1.06 2.86
N HIS A 151 24.09 -2.32 3.28
CA HIS A 151 24.70 -3.42 2.53
C HIS A 151 23.74 -4.62 2.43
N VAL A 152 24.02 -5.49 1.50
CA VAL A 152 23.22 -6.70 1.30
C VAL A 152 23.49 -7.66 2.45
N ARG A 153 22.44 -8.21 3.05
CA ARG A 153 22.54 -9.23 4.08
C ARG A 153 23.37 -10.41 3.58
N SER A 154 24.40 -10.78 4.35
CA SER A 154 25.20 -11.99 4.09
C SER A 154 24.28 -13.21 4.21
N GLU A 155 24.31 -14.08 3.19
CA GLU A 155 23.41 -15.24 3.06
C GLU A 155 23.73 -16.31 4.11
N GLU A 156 23.14 -16.20 5.29
CA GLU A 156 23.03 -17.33 6.21
C GLU A 156 21.75 -18.18 6.01
N HIS A 157 20.84 -17.78 5.09
CA HIS A 157 19.51 -18.40 4.96
C HIS A 157 19.26 -19.21 3.69
N THR A 158 20.30 -19.59 2.94
CA THR A 158 20.11 -20.52 1.81
C THR A 158 19.92 -21.97 2.27
N SER A 159 20.19 -22.29 3.52
CA SER A 159 20.09 -23.65 4.07
C SER A 159 18.68 -24.07 4.51
N GLU A 160 17.79 -23.13 4.85
CA GLU A 160 16.44 -23.47 5.32
C GLU A 160 15.46 -23.82 4.19
N LEU A 161 15.65 -23.27 2.98
CA LEU A 161 14.79 -23.58 1.83
C LEU A 161 15.15 -24.92 1.16
N GLN A 162 16.33 -25.45 1.38
CA GLN A 162 16.75 -26.76 0.86
C GLN A 162 16.29 -27.95 1.72
N SER A 163 15.78 -27.71 2.92
CA SER A 163 15.27 -28.77 3.81
C SER A 163 13.77 -29.04 3.66
N LEU A 164 13.08 -28.33 2.74
CA LEU A 164 11.64 -28.48 2.48
C LEU A 164 11.30 -29.09 1.10
N VAL A 165 12.29 -29.71 0.42
CA VAL A 165 12.05 -30.48 -0.82
C VAL A 165 12.20 -31.97 -0.56
#